data_4100b2354fd4976e844ba16e069fdfc4
#
_entry.id   4100b2354fd4976e844ba16e069fdfc4
#
_cell.length_a   1.000
_cell.length_b   1.000
_cell.length_c   1.000
_cell.angle_alpha   90.00
_cell.angle_beta   90.00
_cell.angle_gamma   90.00
#
_symmetry.space_group_name_H-M   'P 1'
#
loop_
_entity.id
_entity.type
_entity.pdbx_description
1 polymer ?
#
loop_
_entity_poly.entity_id
_entity_poly.type
_entity_poly.pdbx_seq_one_letter_code
_entity_poly.pdbx_strand_id
1 'polypeptide(L)'
;VVKGLLERFLELQETGPEEYLTVCPYHDDDKPSLSINFKKKVFFCHACQEKGKPEELLAKLHDAPAALVRWELDHLKDFKPPKFDYVRFHDKLMNYDRLMTFLYEERKWSPKVIEELLIGWDGGRITIPVFNVFGDLVNVRAYKPKAAKDEPKVINLKGYGKARLFLPRNLCADEIFICEGEPDAIAGYSLGLPTISSTAGAGHFNPAWASVFRGKSVYLLYDIDEAGVRGADKAAQ
;
A
#
# COMPACT_ATOMS: atom_id res chain seq x y z
N VAL A 1 -17.73 6.14 -3.22
CA VAL A 1 -16.30 5.85 -2.91
C VAL A 1 -15.40 6.56 -3.92
N VAL A 2 -15.46 6.23 -5.23
CA VAL A 2 -14.56 6.80 -6.26
C VAL A 2 -14.59 8.33 -6.26
N LYS A 3 -15.78 8.95 -6.27
CA LYS A 3 -15.95 10.41 -6.22
C LYS A 3 -15.20 11.02 -5.02
N GLY A 4 -15.46 10.53 -3.80
CA GLY A 4 -14.83 11.07 -2.59
C GLY A 4 -13.29 10.86 -2.54
N LEU A 5 -12.76 9.86 -3.24
CA LEU A 5 -11.31 9.69 -3.41
C LEU A 5 -10.73 10.69 -4.41
N LEU A 6 -11.44 10.97 -5.51
CA LEU A 6 -11.03 11.99 -6.49
C LEU A 6 -11.06 13.40 -5.89
N GLU A 7 -12.05 13.71 -5.04
CA GLU A 7 -12.17 14.99 -4.33
C GLU A 7 -11.01 15.29 -3.37
N ARG A 8 -10.15 14.30 -3.05
CA ARG A 8 -8.90 14.54 -2.30
C ARG A 8 -7.82 15.26 -3.12
N PHE A 9 -7.92 15.22 -4.46
CA PHE A 9 -6.92 15.74 -5.41
C PHE A 9 -7.48 16.76 -6.38
N LEU A 10 -8.75 16.69 -6.70
CA LEU A 10 -9.41 17.46 -7.74
C LEU A 10 -10.60 18.23 -7.18
N GLU A 11 -10.72 19.48 -7.53
CA GLU A 11 -11.93 20.25 -7.30
C GLU A 11 -12.98 19.87 -8.37
N LEU A 12 -14.05 19.18 -7.95
CA LEU A 12 -15.11 18.71 -8.83
C LEU A 12 -16.24 19.74 -8.89
N GLN A 13 -16.35 20.46 -10.00
CA GLN A 13 -17.43 21.43 -10.26
C GLN A 13 -18.64 20.69 -10.86
N GLU A 14 -19.76 20.66 -10.15
CA GLU A 14 -20.98 20.01 -10.62
C GLU A 14 -21.58 20.77 -11.80
N THR A 15 -21.80 20.07 -12.91
CA THR A 15 -22.40 20.62 -14.15
C THR A 15 -23.76 20.00 -14.47
N GLY A 16 -24.12 18.94 -13.78
CA GLY A 16 -25.40 18.22 -13.92
C GLY A 16 -25.46 17.01 -12.99
N PRO A 17 -26.57 16.26 -12.99
CA PRO A 17 -26.72 15.08 -12.15
C PRO A 17 -25.63 14.03 -12.43
N GLU A 18 -24.76 13.78 -11.45
CA GLU A 18 -23.61 12.87 -11.55
C GLU A 18 -22.57 13.28 -12.62
N GLU A 19 -22.61 14.56 -13.07
CA GLU A 19 -21.67 15.14 -14.04
C GLU A 19 -20.84 16.25 -13.42
N TYR A 20 -19.52 16.20 -13.65
CA TYR A 20 -18.56 17.11 -13.02
C TYR A 20 -17.51 17.53 -14.04
N LEU A 21 -17.00 18.76 -13.87
CA LEU A 21 -15.90 19.32 -14.62
C LEU A 21 -14.74 19.60 -13.65
N THR A 22 -13.51 19.33 -14.08
CA THR A 22 -12.31 19.55 -13.28
C THR A 22 -11.08 19.74 -14.17
N VAL A 23 -9.93 20.11 -13.58
CA VAL A 23 -8.65 20.12 -14.27
C VAL A 23 -8.19 18.70 -14.61
N CYS A 24 -7.46 18.56 -15.71
CA CYS A 24 -7.01 17.26 -16.21
C CYS A 24 -5.62 16.89 -15.65
N PRO A 25 -5.43 15.71 -15.04
CA PRO A 25 -4.14 15.28 -14.53
C PRO A 25 -3.21 14.67 -15.58
N TYR A 26 -3.61 14.62 -16.83
CA TYR A 26 -2.83 14.03 -17.93
C TYR A 26 -2.00 15.06 -18.72
N HIS A 27 -2.26 16.36 -18.53
CA HIS A 27 -1.50 17.46 -19.12
C HIS A 27 -1.50 18.65 -18.16
N ASP A 28 -0.65 19.64 -18.42
CA ASP A 28 -0.64 20.89 -17.68
C ASP A 28 -1.91 21.67 -17.99
N ASP A 29 -2.79 21.81 -16.99
CA ASP A 29 -4.15 22.31 -17.14
C ASP A 29 -4.49 23.31 -16.03
N ASP A 30 -4.65 24.57 -16.38
CA ASP A 30 -5.02 25.68 -15.50
C ASP A 30 -6.53 25.99 -15.51
N LYS A 31 -7.28 25.37 -16.45
CA LYS A 31 -8.73 25.56 -16.61
C LYS A 31 -9.44 24.22 -16.70
N PRO A 32 -10.60 24.05 -16.03
CA PRO A 32 -11.33 22.79 -16.10
C PRO A 32 -11.62 22.35 -17.53
N SER A 33 -11.02 21.23 -17.94
CA SER A 33 -11.17 20.65 -19.28
C SER A 33 -11.58 19.19 -19.28
N LEU A 34 -11.60 18.54 -18.09
CA LEU A 34 -11.93 17.13 -17.94
C LEU A 34 -13.36 16.97 -17.39
N SER A 35 -14.22 16.36 -18.19
CA SER A 35 -15.59 15.97 -17.81
C SER A 35 -15.61 14.57 -17.20
N ILE A 36 -16.31 14.38 -16.09
CA ILE A 36 -16.51 13.07 -15.43
C ILE A 36 -18.02 12.83 -15.31
N ASN A 37 -18.49 11.67 -15.75
CA ASN A 37 -19.86 11.22 -15.55
C ASN A 37 -19.83 9.92 -14.72
N PHE A 38 -20.20 10.02 -13.43
CA PHE A 38 -20.18 8.87 -12.53
C PHE A 38 -21.29 7.85 -12.82
N LYS A 39 -22.43 8.30 -13.37
CA LYS A 39 -23.52 7.39 -13.77
C LYS A 39 -23.11 6.51 -14.95
N LYS A 40 -22.47 7.11 -15.96
CA LYS A 40 -21.95 6.39 -17.15
C LYS A 40 -20.60 5.73 -16.87
N LYS A 41 -19.93 6.07 -15.76
CA LYS A 41 -18.59 5.60 -15.37
C LYS A 41 -17.54 5.90 -16.44
N VAL A 42 -17.51 7.13 -16.93
CA VAL A 42 -16.54 7.59 -17.93
C VAL A 42 -16.02 8.98 -17.59
N PHE A 43 -14.82 9.27 -18.07
CA PHE A 43 -14.30 10.62 -18.16
C PHE A 43 -13.81 10.91 -19.58
N PHE A 44 -13.77 12.19 -19.94
CA PHE A 44 -13.20 12.69 -21.18
C PHE A 44 -12.61 14.08 -20.99
N CYS A 45 -11.37 14.26 -21.43
CA CYS A 45 -10.72 15.56 -21.47
C CYS A 45 -10.94 16.23 -22.83
N HIS A 46 -11.51 17.44 -22.86
CA HIS A 46 -11.78 18.18 -24.07
C HIS A 46 -10.53 18.82 -24.68
N ALA A 47 -9.43 18.95 -23.89
CA ALA A 47 -8.17 19.52 -24.36
C ALA A 47 -7.22 18.43 -24.92
N CYS A 48 -6.80 17.46 -24.11
CA CYS A 48 -5.86 16.41 -24.56
C CYS A 48 -6.53 15.15 -25.11
N GLN A 49 -7.87 15.06 -25.09
CA GLN A 49 -8.70 13.96 -25.58
C GLN A 49 -8.50 12.63 -24.84
N GLU A 50 -7.83 12.65 -23.69
CA GLU A 50 -7.72 11.50 -22.84
C GLU A 50 -9.09 11.06 -22.31
N LYS A 51 -9.33 9.75 -22.27
CA LYS A 51 -10.62 9.18 -21.89
C LYS A 51 -10.46 7.84 -21.19
N GLY A 52 -11.43 7.50 -20.36
CA GLY A 52 -11.40 6.24 -19.63
C GLY A 52 -12.46 6.15 -18.55
N LYS A 53 -12.20 5.31 -17.56
CA LYS A 53 -13.04 5.14 -16.38
C LYS A 53 -12.53 5.98 -15.21
N PRO A 54 -13.40 6.46 -14.29
CA PRO A 54 -12.96 7.23 -13.12
C PRO A 54 -11.92 6.53 -12.25
N GLU A 55 -11.90 5.18 -12.21
CA GLU A 55 -10.88 4.40 -11.52
C GLU A 55 -9.48 4.55 -12.15
N GLU A 56 -9.40 4.84 -13.44
CA GLU A 56 -8.13 5.08 -14.15
C GLU A 56 -7.59 6.48 -13.84
N LEU A 57 -8.46 7.46 -13.56
CA LEU A 57 -8.05 8.75 -12.98
C LEU A 57 -7.43 8.57 -11.59
N LEU A 58 -8.04 7.74 -10.74
CA LEU A 58 -7.46 7.42 -9.43
C LEU A 58 -6.09 6.76 -9.58
N ALA A 59 -5.95 5.82 -10.53
CA ALA A 59 -4.69 5.17 -10.82
C ALA A 59 -3.59 6.19 -11.21
N LYS A 60 -3.95 7.16 -12.07
CA LYS A 60 -3.05 8.25 -12.48
C LYS A 60 -2.66 9.14 -11.30
N LEU A 61 -3.64 9.58 -10.50
CA LEU A 61 -3.41 10.51 -9.37
C LEU A 61 -2.61 9.88 -8.22
N HIS A 62 -2.74 8.56 -8.03
CA HIS A 62 -2.00 7.84 -7.00
C HIS A 62 -0.71 7.20 -7.52
N ASP A 63 -0.38 7.41 -8.80
CA ASP A 63 0.74 6.75 -9.46
C ASP A 63 0.75 5.25 -9.14
N ALA A 64 -0.35 4.57 -9.51
CA ALA A 64 -0.58 3.17 -9.14
C ALA A 64 -1.16 2.36 -10.31
N PRO A 65 -0.88 1.04 -10.38
CA PRO A 65 -1.50 0.19 -11.39
C PRO A 65 -3.03 0.18 -11.27
N ALA A 66 -3.73 0.38 -12.39
CA ALA A 66 -5.20 0.41 -12.41
C ALA A 66 -5.83 -0.91 -11.89
N ALA A 67 -5.14 -2.04 -12.05
CA ALA A 67 -5.57 -3.32 -11.49
C ALA A 67 -5.58 -3.30 -9.96
N LEU A 68 -4.57 -2.68 -9.33
CA LEU A 68 -4.51 -2.52 -7.87
C LEU A 68 -5.60 -1.58 -7.38
N VAL A 69 -5.79 -0.44 -8.05
CA VAL A 69 -6.87 0.52 -7.70
C VAL A 69 -8.23 -0.17 -7.72
N ARG A 70 -8.55 -0.94 -8.77
CA ARG A 70 -9.81 -1.70 -8.84
C ARG A 70 -9.94 -2.71 -7.70
N TRP A 71 -8.88 -3.46 -7.42
CA TRP A 71 -8.87 -4.42 -6.32
C TRP A 71 -9.12 -3.75 -4.97
N GLU A 72 -8.44 -2.63 -4.68
CA GLU A 72 -8.63 -1.87 -3.44
C GLU A 72 -10.05 -1.29 -3.33
N LEU A 73 -10.60 -0.72 -4.40
CA LEU A 73 -11.97 -0.18 -4.42
C LEU A 73 -13.02 -1.24 -4.06
N ASP A 74 -12.87 -2.47 -4.55
CA ASP A 74 -13.77 -3.59 -4.21
C ASP A 74 -13.69 -3.97 -2.74
N HIS A 75 -12.55 -3.72 -2.09
CA HIS A 75 -12.31 -4.02 -0.69
C HIS A 75 -12.64 -2.87 0.27
N LEU A 76 -12.93 -1.67 -0.26
CA LEU A 76 -13.31 -0.51 0.53
C LEU A 76 -14.84 -0.37 0.73
N LYS A 77 -15.68 -1.11 0.03
CA LYS A 77 -17.14 -0.91 0.02
C LYS A 77 -17.77 -0.92 1.42
N ASP A 78 -17.32 -1.81 2.31
CA ASP A 78 -17.83 -1.92 3.70
C ASP A 78 -16.69 -1.81 4.72
N PHE A 79 -15.54 -1.30 4.29
CA PHE A 79 -14.35 -1.23 5.13
C PHE A 79 -14.47 -0.07 6.14
N LYS A 80 -14.22 -0.37 7.40
CA LYS A 80 -14.07 0.63 8.46
C LYS A 80 -12.60 0.71 8.85
N PRO A 81 -11.95 1.89 8.68
CA PRO A 81 -10.55 2.05 9.07
C PRO A 81 -10.33 1.72 10.55
N PRO A 82 -9.18 1.11 10.90
CA PRO A 82 -8.84 0.88 12.29
C PRO A 82 -8.72 2.21 13.05
N LYS A 83 -9.29 2.24 14.24
CA LYS A 83 -9.05 3.32 15.18
C LYS A 83 -7.74 3.02 15.91
N PHE A 84 -6.63 3.45 15.35
CA PHE A 84 -5.30 3.23 15.90
C PHE A 84 -4.47 4.50 15.79
N ASP A 85 -3.95 4.98 16.90
CA ASP A 85 -3.14 6.19 16.97
C ASP A 85 -1.67 5.86 16.64
N TYR A 86 -1.42 5.60 15.35
CA TYR A 86 -0.07 5.26 14.88
C TYR A 86 0.92 6.41 15.04
N VAL A 87 0.46 7.66 15.02
CA VAL A 87 1.31 8.84 15.23
C VAL A 87 1.89 8.81 16.64
N ARG A 88 1.06 8.66 17.66
CA ARG A 88 1.51 8.54 19.04
C ARG A 88 2.51 7.40 19.26
N PHE A 89 2.29 6.25 18.63
CA PHE A 89 3.23 5.13 18.76
C PHE A 89 4.52 5.36 17.98
N HIS A 90 4.45 6.07 16.86
CA HIS A 90 5.63 6.54 16.13
C HIS A 90 6.48 7.48 16.99
N ASP A 91 5.87 8.53 17.55
CA ASP A 91 6.56 9.47 18.44
C ASP A 91 7.23 8.74 19.62
N LYS A 92 6.57 7.73 20.18
CA LYS A 92 7.11 6.91 21.24
C LYS A 92 8.34 6.11 20.81
N LEU A 93 8.37 5.59 19.57
CA LEU A 93 9.54 4.92 19.02
C LEU A 93 10.69 5.89 18.78
N MET A 94 10.41 7.05 18.18
CA MET A 94 11.43 8.07 17.88
C MET A 94 12.16 8.58 19.13
N ASN A 95 11.52 8.50 20.30
CA ASN A 95 12.11 8.84 21.59
C ASN A 95 12.70 7.63 22.33
N TYR A 96 12.94 6.49 21.65
CA TYR A 96 13.49 5.28 22.25
C TYR A 96 14.79 4.85 21.55
N ASP A 97 15.89 5.53 21.84
CA ASP A 97 17.21 5.36 21.21
C ASP A 97 17.66 3.91 21.10
N ARG A 98 17.54 3.13 22.19
CA ARG A 98 17.97 1.73 22.20
C ARG A 98 17.24 0.88 21.16
N LEU A 99 15.93 1.11 20.97
CA LEU A 99 15.15 0.39 19.98
C LEU A 99 15.45 0.88 18.57
N MET A 100 15.63 2.20 18.40
CA MET A 100 16.04 2.79 17.10
C MET A 100 17.40 2.22 16.67
N THR A 101 18.39 2.15 17.56
CA THR A 101 19.70 1.53 17.29
C THR A 101 19.55 0.07 16.86
N PHE A 102 18.74 -0.72 17.58
CA PHE A 102 18.45 -2.11 17.20
C PHE A 102 17.83 -2.22 15.79
N LEU A 103 16.85 -1.38 15.48
CA LEU A 103 16.19 -1.39 14.15
C LEU A 103 17.17 -1.04 13.03
N TYR A 104 18.03 -0.07 13.27
CA TYR A 104 19.03 0.36 12.28
C TYR A 104 20.16 -0.66 12.13
N GLU A 105 20.78 -1.07 13.21
CA GLU A 105 21.99 -1.90 13.16
C GLU A 105 21.70 -3.38 12.91
N GLU A 106 20.68 -3.95 13.57
CA GLU A 106 20.38 -5.39 13.43
C GLU A 106 19.33 -5.67 12.35
N ARG A 107 18.28 -4.82 12.21
CA ARG A 107 17.21 -5.02 11.23
C ARG A 107 17.46 -4.33 9.90
N LYS A 108 18.46 -3.46 9.81
CA LYS A 108 18.82 -2.68 8.62
C LYS A 108 17.69 -1.74 8.15
N TRP A 109 16.83 -1.31 9.07
CA TRP A 109 15.80 -0.34 8.79
C TRP A 109 16.36 1.07 8.92
N SER A 110 16.39 1.83 7.84
CA SER A 110 16.92 3.19 7.90
C SER A 110 15.99 4.11 8.69
N PRO A 111 16.53 5.10 9.45
CA PRO A 111 15.71 6.07 10.17
C PRO A 111 14.69 6.78 9.26
N LYS A 112 15.11 7.13 8.04
CA LYS A 112 14.24 7.74 7.03
C LYS A 112 13.02 6.87 6.70
N VAL A 113 13.21 5.56 6.52
CA VAL A 113 12.11 4.62 6.22
C VAL A 113 11.22 4.39 7.44
N ILE A 114 11.79 4.35 8.65
CA ILE A 114 11.03 4.27 9.90
C ILE A 114 10.09 5.47 10.02
N GLU A 115 10.59 6.68 9.75
CA GLU A 115 9.80 7.92 9.76
C GLU A 115 8.75 7.92 8.65
N GLU A 116 9.12 7.60 7.41
CA GLU A 116 8.22 7.58 6.26
C GLU A 116 7.05 6.61 6.44
N LEU A 117 7.32 5.42 6.99
CA LEU A 117 6.31 4.38 7.20
C LEU A 117 5.57 4.52 8.54
N LEU A 118 5.87 5.55 9.34
CA LEU A 118 5.26 5.80 10.64
C LEU A 118 5.35 4.58 11.56
N ILE A 119 6.48 3.85 11.47
CA ILE A 119 6.73 2.68 12.34
C ILE A 119 6.80 3.16 13.78
N GLY A 120 6.17 2.43 14.70
CA GLY A 120 6.01 2.86 16.07
C GLY A 120 6.31 1.75 17.10
N TRP A 121 6.09 2.07 18.38
CA TRP A 121 6.27 1.18 19.51
C TRP A 121 5.11 1.28 20.49
N ASP A 122 4.36 0.18 20.71
CA ASP A 122 3.22 0.16 21.64
C ASP A 122 3.61 -0.08 23.10
N GLY A 123 4.87 -0.44 23.35
CA GLY A 123 5.41 -0.81 24.68
C GLY A 123 5.80 -2.29 24.79
N GLY A 124 5.38 -3.12 23.85
CA GLY A 124 5.66 -4.56 23.78
C GLY A 124 6.04 -5.03 22.38
N ARG A 125 5.51 -4.38 21.34
CA ARG A 125 5.73 -4.72 19.94
C ARG A 125 6.00 -3.49 19.08
N ILE A 126 6.76 -3.66 18.03
CA ILE A 126 6.94 -2.67 16.97
C ILE A 126 5.66 -2.65 16.16
N THR A 127 5.03 -1.48 16.02
CA THR A 127 3.83 -1.31 15.23
C THR A 127 4.19 -0.87 13.82
N ILE A 128 3.68 -1.59 12.83
CA ILE A 128 3.91 -1.32 11.41
C ILE A 128 2.55 -1.01 10.79
N PRO A 129 2.23 0.27 10.55
CA PRO A 129 1.00 0.63 9.84
C PRO A 129 1.00 0.08 8.41
N VAL A 130 -0.15 -0.41 7.97
CA VAL A 130 -0.36 -0.87 6.59
C VAL A 130 -1.38 0.06 5.94
N PHE A 131 -0.92 0.78 4.94
CA PHE A 131 -1.75 1.68 4.16
C PHE A 131 -2.10 1.06 2.81
N ASN A 132 -3.32 1.33 2.33
CA ASN A 132 -3.70 0.99 0.97
C ASN A 132 -3.10 2.00 -0.03
N VAL A 133 -3.36 1.80 -1.32
CA VAL A 133 -2.89 2.67 -2.39
C VAL A 133 -3.42 4.12 -2.27
N PHE A 134 -4.53 4.32 -1.58
CA PHE A 134 -5.14 5.65 -1.36
C PHE A 134 -4.62 6.36 -0.10
N GLY A 135 -3.68 5.76 0.63
CA GLY A 135 -3.13 6.30 1.87
C GLY A 135 -4.02 6.06 3.11
N ASP A 136 -5.09 5.27 2.99
CA ASP A 136 -5.93 4.93 4.14
C ASP A 136 -5.31 3.80 4.94
N LEU A 137 -5.29 3.93 6.28
CA LEU A 137 -4.86 2.85 7.17
C LEU A 137 -5.81 1.66 7.06
N VAL A 138 -5.30 0.49 6.69
CA VAL A 138 -6.12 -0.73 6.50
C VAL A 138 -5.79 -1.85 7.48
N ASN A 139 -4.62 -1.80 8.12
CA ASN A 139 -4.22 -2.71 9.18
C ASN A 139 -3.07 -2.10 9.98
N VAL A 140 -2.75 -2.70 11.12
CA VAL A 140 -1.50 -2.50 11.84
C VAL A 140 -0.93 -3.88 12.15
N ARG A 141 0.32 -4.08 11.77
CA ARG A 141 1.08 -5.28 12.12
C ARG A 141 1.88 -5.01 13.38
N ALA A 142 1.79 -5.89 14.34
CA ALA A 142 2.56 -5.77 15.58
C ALA A 142 3.66 -6.85 15.60
N TYR A 143 4.91 -6.38 15.42
CA TYR A 143 6.10 -7.21 15.24
C TYR A 143 6.93 -7.31 16.52
N LYS A 144 7.36 -8.52 16.88
CA LYS A 144 8.24 -8.81 18.03
C LYS A 144 9.45 -9.62 17.55
N PRO A 145 10.61 -8.96 17.31
CA PRO A 145 11.80 -9.62 16.73
C PRO A 145 12.31 -10.82 17.54
N LYS A 146 12.23 -10.72 18.86
CA LYS A 146 12.68 -11.74 19.82
C LYS A 146 11.48 -12.40 20.52
N ALA A 147 10.46 -12.80 19.72
CA ALA A 147 9.33 -13.55 20.24
C ALA A 147 9.77 -14.92 20.75
N ALA A 148 9.14 -15.41 21.83
CA ALA A 148 9.35 -16.76 22.31
C ALA A 148 8.92 -17.80 21.27
N LYS A 149 9.36 -19.05 21.39
CA LYS A 149 9.12 -20.09 20.38
C LYS A 149 7.62 -20.36 20.12
N ASP A 150 6.82 -20.17 21.15
CA ASP A 150 5.36 -20.34 21.15
C ASP A 150 4.58 -19.03 20.91
N GLU A 151 5.30 -17.92 20.75
CA GLU A 151 4.71 -16.60 20.50
C GLU A 151 4.85 -16.20 19.04
N PRO A 152 3.76 -15.77 18.35
CA PRO A 152 3.85 -15.32 16.95
C PRO A 152 4.69 -14.04 16.86
N LYS A 153 5.66 -14.06 15.92
CA LYS A 153 6.53 -12.89 15.65
C LYS A 153 5.74 -11.68 15.16
N VAL A 154 4.73 -11.90 14.32
CA VAL A 154 3.90 -10.83 13.75
C VAL A 154 2.42 -11.18 13.94
N ILE A 155 1.65 -10.24 14.43
CA ILE A 155 0.19 -10.37 14.60
C ILE A 155 -0.54 -9.21 13.93
N ASN A 156 -1.78 -9.45 13.53
CA ASN A 156 -2.68 -8.41 13.03
C ASN A 156 -3.33 -7.62 14.17
N LEU A 157 -3.70 -6.39 13.91
CA LEU A 157 -4.69 -5.72 14.76
C LEU A 157 -5.99 -6.53 14.74
N LYS A 158 -6.61 -6.70 15.92
CA LYS A 158 -7.83 -7.51 16.07
C LYS A 158 -8.95 -7.02 15.14
N GLY A 159 -9.48 -7.92 14.30
CA GLY A 159 -10.52 -7.63 13.31
C GLY A 159 -10.01 -7.20 11.93
N TYR A 160 -8.68 -7.04 11.75
CA TYR A 160 -8.06 -6.55 10.50
C TYR A 160 -7.13 -7.58 9.85
N GLY A 161 -7.37 -8.88 10.07
CA GLY A 161 -6.51 -9.97 9.56
C GLY A 161 -6.64 -10.29 8.06
N LYS A 162 -7.43 -9.52 7.29
CA LYS A 162 -7.55 -9.72 5.84
C LYS A 162 -6.21 -9.44 5.14
N ALA A 163 -5.82 -10.34 4.23
CA ALA A 163 -4.59 -10.18 3.45
C ALA A 163 -4.57 -8.87 2.66
N ARG A 164 -3.47 -8.15 2.74
CA ARG A 164 -3.19 -6.88 2.05
C ARG A 164 -1.79 -6.90 1.47
N LEU A 165 -1.55 -6.08 0.46
CA LEU A 165 -0.19 -5.76 0.04
C LEU A 165 0.39 -4.70 0.98
N PHE A 166 1.61 -4.94 1.44
CA PHE A 166 2.42 -3.95 2.16
C PHE A 166 3.33 -3.24 1.17
N LEU A 167 3.49 -1.92 1.31
CA LEU A 167 4.18 -1.02 0.39
C LEU A 167 3.63 -1.05 -1.06
N PRO A 168 2.30 -0.98 -1.27
CA PRO A 168 1.70 -1.12 -2.59
C PRO A 168 2.12 -0.01 -3.58
N ARG A 169 2.62 1.15 -3.10
CA ARG A 169 3.17 2.22 -3.94
C ARG A 169 4.39 1.77 -4.76
N ASN A 170 5.18 0.81 -4.27
CA ASN A 170 6.35 0.30 -4.98
C ASN A 170 5.98 -0.44 -6.28
N LEU A 171 4.70 -0.78 -6.46
CA LEU A 171 4.19 -1.37 -7.71
C LEU A 171 4.20 -0.43 -8.93
N CYS A 172 4.63 0.83 -8.78
CA CYS A 172 4.92 1.72 -9.90
C CYS A 172 6.22 1.34 -10.63
N ALA A 173 7.18 0.71 -9.93
CA ALA A 173 8.44 0.28 -10.52
C ALA A 173 8.24 -0.87 -11.52
N ASP A 174 9.16 -0.98 -12.50
CA ASP A 174 9.16 -2.07 -13.48
C ASP A 174 9.74 -3.37 -12.91
N GLU A 175 10.62 -3.26 -11.91
CA GLU A 175 11.17 -4.38 -11.15
C GLU A 175 10.59 -4.37 -9.75
N ILE A 176 10.12 -5.53 -9.27
CA ILE A 176 9.48 -5.68 -7.95
C ILE A 176 10.13 -6.82 -7.20
N PHE A 177 10.44 -6.59 -5.94
CA PHE A 177 10.97 -7.60 -5.03
C PHE A 177 9.90 -7.98 -4.00
N ILE A 178 9.40 -9.20 -4.07
CA ILE A 178 8.41 -9.71 -3.11
C ILE A 178 9.14 -10.40 -1.96
N CYS A 179 9.04 -9.82 -0.77
CA CYS A 179 9.62 -10.35 0.45
C CYS A 179 8.62 -11.27 1.18
N GLU A 180 9.15 -12.16 2.04
CA GLU A 180 8.34 -13.08 2.82
C GLU A 180 7.39 -12.38 3.80
N GLY A 181 7.87 -11.30 4.44
CA GLY A 181 7.12 -10.53 5.41
C GLY A 181 7.44 -9.05 5.41
N GLU A 182 6.67 -8.29 6.22
CA GLU A 182 6.85 -6.84 6.33
C GLU A 182 8.25 -6.45 6.83
N PRO A 183 8.87 -7.17 7.81
CA PRO A 183 10.21 -6.81 8.29
C PRO A 183 11.27 -6.84 7.19
N ASP A 184 11.21 -7.80 6.28
CA ASP A 184 12.18 -7.97 5.22
C ASP A 184 11.91 -6.98 4.08
N ALA A 185 10.64 -6.70 3.81
CA ALA A 185 10.25 -5.65 2.87
C ALA A 185 10.73 -4.26 3.34
N ILE A 186 10.67 -3.95 4.65
CA ILE A 186 11.20 -2.69 5.20
C ILE A 186 12.73 -2.62 5.05
N ALA A 187 13.43 -3.73 5.31
CA ALA A 187 14.88 -3.80 5.15
C ALA A 187 15.30 -3.56 3.68
N GLY A 188 14.66 -4.26 2.73
CA GLY A 188 14.90 -4.06 1.31
C GLY A 188 14.56 -2.65 0.83
N TYR A 189 13.44 -2.08 1.31
CA TYR A 189 13.06 -0.69 1.01
C TYR A 189 14.06 0.31 1.58
N SER A 190 14.64 0.02 2.74
CA SER A 190 15.73 0.83 3.33
C SER A 190 17.03 0.82 2.50
N LEU A 191 17.21 -0.21 1.66
CA LEU A 191 18.30 -0.30 0.68
C LEU A 191 17.96 0.32 -0.68
N GLY A 192 16.76 0.90 -0.83
CA GLY A 192 16.29 1.50 -2.07
C GLY A 192 15.66 0.52 -3.06
N LEU A 193 15.39 -0.71 -2.66
CA LEU A 193 14.72 -1.69 -3.52
C LEU A 193 13.20 -1.49 -3.49
N PRO A 194 12.49 -1.60 -4.61
CA PRO A 194 11.04 -1.54 -4.66
C PRO A 194 10.42 -2.85 -4.14
N THR A 195 10.50 -3.04 -2.82
CA THR A 195 10.02 -4.23 -2.12
C THR A 195 8.55 -4.12 -1.76
N ILE A 196 7.87 -5.26 -1.78
CA ILE A 196 6.52 -5.45 -1.25
C ILE A 196 6.46 -6.74 -0.45
N SER A 197 5.40 -6.93 0.35
CA SER A 197 5.08 -8.21 0.95
C SER A 197 3.57 -8.42 1.07
N SER A 198 3.16 -9.66 1.35
CA SER A 198 1.79 -9.99 1.75
C SER A 198 1.67 -9.96 3.27
N THR A 199 0.65 -9.27 3.81
CA THR A 199 0.38 -9.30 5.27
C THR A 199 -0.13 -10.66 5.77
N ALA A 200 -0.32 -11.62 4.87
CA ALA A 200 -0.67 -13.01 5.21
C ALA A 200 0.55 -13.95 5.25
N GLY A 201 1.76 -13.44 4.95
CA GLY A 201 3.01 -14.20 4.89
C GLY A 201 3.20 -14.98 3.59
N ALA A 202 4.35 -15.64 3.46
CA ALA A 202 4.84 -16.31 2.26
C ALA A 202 3.86 -17.31 1.62
N GLY A 203 3.13 -18.06 2.44
CA GLY A 203 2.23 -19.12 1.96
C GLY A 203 0.89 -18.63 1.39
N HIS A 204 0.61 -17.33 1.41
CA HIS A 204 -0.72 -16.77 1.14
C HIS A 204 -0.65 -15.53 0.24
N PHE A 205 -0.02 -15.68 -0.92
CA PHE A 205 -0.11 -14.66 -1.95
C PHE A 205 -1.47 -14.78 -2.66
N ASN A 206 -2.24 -13.70 -2.69
CA ASN A 206 -3.59 -13.74 -3.26
C ASN A 206 -3.51 -13.77 -4.80
N PRO A 207 -4.01 -14.81 -5.49
CA PRO A 207 -3.99 -14.88 -6.95
C PRO A 207 -4.66 -13.69 -7.67
N ALA A 208 -5.61 -13.02 -7.00
CA ALA A 208 -6.25 -11.81 -7.55
C ALA A 208 -5.25 -10.65 -7.78
N TRP A 209 -4.09 -10.68 -7.13
CA TRP A 209 -3.03 -9.70 -7.35
C TRP A 209 -2.18 -9.98 -8.60
N ALA A 210 -2.25 -11.16 -9.20
CA ALA A 210 -1.41 -11.50 -10.37
C ALA A 210 -1.48 -10.46 -11.50
N SER A 211 -2.67 -9.87 -11.73
CA SER A 211 -2.84 -8.83 -12.75
C SER A 211 -2.08 -7.52 -12.48
N VAL A 212 -1.69 -7.27 -11.22
CA VAL A 212 -0.93 -6.07 -10.81
C VAL A 212 0.53 -6.16 -11.28
N PHE A 213 1.05 -7.38 -11.45
CA PHE A 213 2.44 -7.63 -11.86
C PHE A 213 2.62 -7.78 -13.37
N ARG A 214 1.56 -7.63 -14.14
CA ARG A 214 1.64 -7.77 -15.60
C ARG A 214 2.63 -6.79 -16.21
N GLY A 215 3.59 -7.29 -16.99
CA GLY A 215 4.63 -6.50 -17.65
C GLY A 215 5.79 -6.08 -16.75
N LYS A 216 5.89 -6.62 -15.53
CA LYS A 216 6.96 -6.33 -14.58
C LYS A 216 7.91 -7.51 -14.41
N SER A 217 9.17 -7.21 -14.08
CA SER A 217 10.12 -8.20 -13.60
C SER A 217 9.90 -8.41 -12.10
N VAL A 218 9.57 -9.64 -11.71
CA VAL A 218 9.25 -9.99 -10.32
C VAL A 218 10.29 -10.94 -9.75
N TYR A 219 10.87 -10.55 -8.61
CA TYR A 219 11.87 -11.36 -7.89
C TYR A 219 11.31 -11.75 -6.52
N LEU A 220 11.40 -13.04 -6.18
CA LEU A 220 10.96 -13.54 -4.87
C LEU A 220 12.17 -13.59 -3.93
N LEU A 221 12.13 -12.80 -2.86
CA LEU A 221 13.14 -12.75 -1.81
C LEU A 221 12.59 -13.43 -0.54
N TYR A 222 12.56 -14.75 -0.56
CA TYR A 222 12.07 -15.58 0.53
C TYR A 222 13.24 -16.31 1.21
N ASP A 223 13.05 -16.70 2.46
CA ASP A 223 14.05 -17.49 3.18
C ASP A 223 14.35 -18.83 2.48
N ILE A 224 15.59 -19.28 2.58
CA ILE A 224 16.04 -20.53 1.94
C ILE A 224 15.68 -21.78 2.74
N ASP A 225 14.86 -21.65 3.80
CA ASP A 225 14.33 -22.78 4.54
C ASP A 225 13.17 -23.45 3.77
N GLU A 226 12.72 -24.62 4.23
CA GLU A 226 11.64 -25.36 3.56
C GLU A 226 10.33 -24.58 3.44
N ALA A 227 10.02 -23.68 4.38
CA ALA A 227 8.80 -22.89 4.37
C ALA A 227 8.87 -21.77 3.32
N GLY A 228 10.01 -21.07 3.26
CA GLY A 228 10.28 -20.02 2.26
C GLY A 228 10.31 -20.58 0.84
N VAL A 229 11.00 -21.70 0.61
CA VAL A 229 11.02 -22.36 -0.72
C VAL A 229 9.62 -22.76 -1.16
N ARG A 230 8.84 -23.43 -0.30
CA ARG A 230 7.44 -23.79 -0.63
C ARG A 230 6.56 -22.55 -0.84
N GLY A 231 6.82 -21.46 -0.10
CA GLY A 231 6.13 -20.19 -0.26
C GLY A 231 6.44 -19.54 -1.60
N ALA A 232 7.72 -19.54 -2.02
CA ALA A 232 8.18 -19.03 -3.30
C ALA A 232 7.55 -19.79 -4.48
N ASP A 233 7.55 -21.13 -4.43
CA ASP A 233 6.92 -21.97 -5.45
C ASP A 233 5.43 -21.67 -5.63
N LYS A 234 4.71 -21.42 -4.52
CA LYS A 234 3.28 -21.04 -4.57
C LYS A 234 3.07 -19.62 -5.11
N ALA A 235 3.96 -18.69 -4.80
CA ALA A 235 3.84 -17.31 -5.27
C ALA A 235 4.20 -17.19 -6.76
N ALA A 236 5.01 -18.10 -7.30
CA ALA A 236 5.42 -18.15 -8.70
C ALA A 236 4.36 -18.76 -9.65
N GLN A 237 3.35 -19.45 -9.14
CA GLN A 237 2.22 -20.05 -9.90
C GLN A 237 1.12 -19.02 -10.17
#